data_5bfa3b2eeb632445f2729238515cd161
#
_entry.id   5bfa3b2eeb632445f2729238515cd161
#
_cell.length_a   1.000
_cell.length_b   1.000
_cell.length_c   1.000
_cell.angle_alpha   90.00
_cell.angle_beta   90.00
_cell.angle_gamma   90.00
#
_symmetry.space_group_name_H-M   'P 1'
#
loop_
_entity.id
_entity.type
_entity.pdbx_description
1 polymer ?
#
loop_
_entity_poly.entity_id
_entity_poly.type
_entity_poly.pdbx_seq_one_letter_code
_entity_poly.pdbx_strand_id
1 'polypeptide(L)'
;MISVENVHKAYGQYKLFDGISFRLNTREKIGCVGRNGHGKTTLFRLLIGEEEADSGTVVKSRNYRIGYVRQHLEFTRPSVLAEAITGLPAHESDQHWKAERILAGLGFSPQDMQRPPAEFSGGYQVRLNLAKVLISEPDLLLLDEPTNYLDITSIRWIIKFLRRWPRELLLITHDRSFMDQVVTHVVGIHRRKARKIEGDTAKYYDQVAQDEEIYEKTRQNDERRRKEIELFISRFRAKARLANMVQSRIKTLSKMGTKDRLEAIRSLDFAFRDHPYRGRQMM
;
A
#
# COMPACT_ATOMS: atom_id res chain seq x y z
N MET A 1 0.44 -15.48 10.23
CA MET A 1 0.47 -15.46 8.75
C MET A 1 -0.90 -15.12 8.21
N ILE A 2 -0.97 -14.21 7.23
CA ILE A 2 -2.20 -13.82 6.52
C ILE A 2 -1.99 -13.96 5.02
N SER A 3 -3.01 -14.42 4.29
CA SER A 3 -2.99 -14.61 2.84
C SER A 3 -4.17 -13.88 2.21
N VAL A 4 -3.93 -13.13 1.17
CA VAL A 4 -4.93 -12.52 0.28
C VAL A 4 -4.95 -13.37 -0.98
N GLU A 5 -6.11 -13.95 -1.34
CA GLU A 5 -6.22 -14.95 -2.40
C GLU A 5 -7.29 -14.55 -3.40
N ASN A 6 -6.85 -14.21 -4.61
CA ASN A 6 -7.69 -13.86 -5.75
C ASN A 6 -8.79 -12.83 -5.43
N VAL A 7 -8.44 -11.80 -4.65
CA VAL A 7 -9.40 -10.81 -4.18
C VAL A 7 -9.77 -9.83 -5.28
N HIS A 8 -11.06 -9.69 -5.53
CA HIS A 8 -11.66 -8.70 -6.41
C HIS A 8 -12.47 -7.69 -5.58
N LYS A 9 -12.40 -6.43 -5.97
CA LYS A 9 -13.17 -5.35 -5.36
C LYS A 9 -13.49 -4.28 -6.38
N ALA A 10 -14.76 -3.85 -6.40
CA ALA A 10 -15.22 -2.76 -7.25
C ALA A 10 -16.15 -1.82 -6.47
N TYR A 11 -16.21 -0.57 -6.88
CA TYR A 11 -17.17 0.44 -6.43
C TYR A 11 -17.98 0.92 -7.63
N GLY A 12 -19.18 0.39 -7.80
CA GLY A 12 -19.99 0.61 -9.00
C GLY A 12 -19.25 0.09 -10.24
N GLN A 13 -18.98 0.97 -11.20
CA GLN A 13 -18.25 0.61 -12.42
C GLN A 13 -16.72 0.64 -12.26
N TYR A 14 -16.21 1.18 -11.15
CA TYR A 14 -14.78 1.30 -10.90
C TYR A 14 -14.22 0.04 -10.27
N LYS A 15 -13.49 -0.76 -11.04
CA LYS A 15 -12.76 -1.92 -10.54
C LYS A 15 -11.49 -1.45 -9.82
N LEU A 16 -11.41 -1.71 -8.51
CA LEU A 16 -10.26 -1.35 -7.69
C LEU A 16 -9.22 -2.46 -7.68
N PHE A 17 -9.65 -3.70 -7.42
CA PHE A 17 -8.81 -4.90 -7.45
C PHE A 17 -9.35 -5.90 -8.45
N ASP A 18 -8.45 -6.56 -9.16
CA ASP A 18 -8.76 -7.56 -10.16
C ASP A 18 -7.95 -8.84 -9.92
N GLY A 19 -8.37 -9.61 -8.91
CA GLY A 19 -7.72 -10.85 -8.52
C GLY A 19 -6.34 -10.64 -7.90
N ILE A 20 -6.24 -9.75 -6.90
CA ILE A 20 -4.99 -9.55 -6.18
C ILE A 20 -4.70 -10.74 -5.27
N SER A 21 -3.45 -11.19 -5.27
CA SER A 21 -2.99 -12.28 -4.41
C SER A 21 -1.60 -11.98 -3.89
N PHE A 22 -1.42 -12.06 -2.58
CA PHE A 22 -0.12 -12.01 -1.92
C PHE A 22 -0.23 -12.57 -0.50
N ARG A 23 0.90 -12.87 0.10
CA ARG A 23 0.98 -13.45 1.43
C ARG A 23 1.93 -12.64 2.31
N LEU A 24 1.52 -12.41 3.56
CA LEU A 24 2.42 -11.93 4.61
C LEU A 24 2.90 -13.14 5.40
N ASN A 25 4.20 -13.39 5.34
CA ASN A 25 4.80 -14.47 6.11
C ASN A 25 5.23 -13.95 7.50
N THR A 26 5.51 -14.87 8.40
CA THR A 26 5.93 -14.55 9.76
C THR A 26 7.17 -13.64 9.76
N ARG A 27 7.12 -12.58 10.57
CA ARG A 27 8.18 -11.57 10.74
C ARG A 27 8.48 -10.70 9.51
N GLU A 28 7.70 -10.80 8.44
CA GLU A 28 7.86 -9.88 7.31
C GLU A 28 7.37 -8.48 7.65
N LYS A 29 8.10 -7.50 7.18
CA LYS A 29 7.74 -6.08 7.24
C LYS A 29 7.52 -5.61 5.82
N ILE A 30 6.27 -5.33 5.48
CA ILE A 30 5.87 -5.04 4.12
C ILE A 30 5.47 -3.57 3.99
N GLY A 31 6.05 -2.87 3.02
CA GLY A 31 5.58 -1.56 2.59
C GLY A 31 4.53 -1.70 1.50
N CYS A 32 3.37 -1.08 1.69
CA CYS A 32 2.33 -1.04 0.67
C CYS A 32 2.44 0.24 -0.14
N VAL A 33 2.79 0.13 -1.42
CA VAL A 33 2.93 1.26 -2.33
C VAL A 33 1.88 1.25 -3.43
N GLY A 34 1.59 2.42 -3.96
CA GLY A 34 0.62 2.61 -5.04
C GLY A 34 0.14 4.05 -5.06
N ARG A 35 -0.41 4.49 -6.19
CA ARG A 35 -0.95 5.86 -6.32
C ARG A 35 -2.15 6.08 -5.39
N ASN A 36 -2.49 7.34 -5.15
CA ASN A 36 -3.72 7.68 -4.42
C ASN A 36 -4.93 7.13 -5.19
N GLY A 37 -5.90 6.60 -4.45
CA GLY A 37 -7.07 5.94 -5.05
C GLY A 37 -6.86 4.50 -5.54
N HIS A 38 -5.64 3.94 -5.48
CA HIS A 38 -5.39 2.54 -5.89
C HIS A 38 -5.76 1.49 -4.83
N GLY A 39 -6.40 1.91 -3.73
CA GLY A 39 -6.99 0.97 -2.77
C GLY A 39 -6.10 0.54 -1.62
N LYS A 40 -5.03 1.26 -1.30
CA LYS A 40 -4.17 0.93 -0.15
C LYS A 40 -4.97 0.86 1.17
N THR A 41 -5.76 1.88 1.46
CA THR A 41 -6.63 1.90 2.66
C THR A 41 -7.78 0.88 2.57
N THR A 42 -8.34 0.64 1.37
CA THR A 42 -9.32 -0.43 1.14
C THR A 42 -8.72 -1.81 1.44
N LEU A 43 -7.47 -2.03 1.04
CA LEU A 43 -6.76 -3.27 1.39
C LEU A 43 -6.68 -3.43 2.91
N PHE A 44 -6.37 -2.37 3.67
CA PHE A 44 -6.36 -2.43 5.13
C PHE A 44 -7.73 -2.79 5.69
N ARG A 45 -8.80 -2.16 5.20
CA ARG A 45 -10.18 -2.47 5.64
C ARG A 45 -10.58 -3.91 5.35
N LEU A 46 -10.18 -4.46 4.20
CA LEU A 46 -10.38 -5.88 3.89
C LEU A 46 -9.61 -6.79 4.86
N LEU A 47 -8.37 -6.44 5.22
CA LEU A 47 -7.56 -7.23 6.15
C LEU A 47 -8.14 -7.23 7.56
N ILE A 48 -8.66 -6.11 8.06
CA ILE A 48 -9.29 -6.03 9.39
C ILE A 48 -10.73 -6.58 9.41
N GLY A 49 -11.36 -6.72 8.23
CA GLY A 49 -12.72 -7.20 8.09
C GLY A 49 -13.79 -6.11 8.25
N GLU A 50 -13.42 -4.84 8.12
CA GLU A 50 -14.35 -3.70 8.03
C GLU A 50 -15.00 -3.58 6.65
N GLU A 51 -14.43 -4.26 5.66
CA GLU A 51 -14.95 -4.32 4.30
C GLU A 51 -14.84 -5.74 3.75
N GLU A 52 -15.77 -6.13 2.90
CA GLU A 52 -15.80 -7.45 2.26
C GLU A 52 -15.32 -7.37 0.81
N ALA A 53 -14.63 -8.40 0.35
CA ALA A 53 -14.29 -8.57 -1.04
C ALA A 53 -15.51 -9.01 -1.86
N ASP A 54 -15.60 -8.56 -3.12
CA ASP A 54 -16.67 -9.02 -4.02
C ASP A 54 -16.47 -10.49 -4.41
N SER A 55 -15.22 -10.94 -4.48
CA SER A 55 -14.85 -12.34 -4.61
C SER A 55 -13.39 -12.56 -4.15
N GLY A 56 -13.00 -13.82 -3.98
CA GLY A 56 -11.73 -14.17 -3.36
C GLY A 56 -11.83 -14.18 -1.84
N THR A 57 -10.72 -14.39 -1.15
CA THR A 57 -10.71 -14.55 0.31
C THR A 57 -9.49 -13.95 0.97
N VAL A 58 -9.66 -13.50 2.21
CA VAL A 58 -8.56 -13.15 3.12
C VAL A 58 -8.50 -14.23 4.20
N VAL A 59 -7.46 -15.05 4.14
CA VAL A 59 -7.25 -16.16 5.08
C VAL A 59 -6.33 -15.71 6.20
N LYS A 60 -6.78 -15.91 7.45
CA LYS A 60 -6.02 -15.57 8.68
C LYS A 60 -5.89 -16.82 9.56
N SER A 61 -4.77 -16.93 10.29
CA SER A 61 -4.63 -17.95 11.33
C SER A 61 -5.69 -17.77 12.42
N ARG A 62 -6.06 -18.85 13.10
CA ARG A 62 -7.00 -18.78 14.22
C ARG A 62 -6.45 -17.87 15.33
N ASN A 63 -7.30 -17.01 15.90
CA ASN A 63 -6.94 -16.03 16.94
C ASN A 63 -5.88 -15.00 16.53
N TYR A 64 -5.73 -14.74 15.22
CA TYR A 64 -4.77 -13.77 14.69
C TYR A 64 -5.24 -12.33 15.00
N ARG A 65 -4.47 -11.63 15.84
CA ARG A 65 -4.78 -10.28 16.28
C ARG A 65 -4.16 -9.27 15.32
N ILE A 66 -5.00 -8.37 14.82
CA ILE A 66 -4.57 -7.27 13.95
C ILE A 66 -4.69 -5.97 14.74
N GLY A 67 -3.57 -5.24 14.86
CA GLY A 67 -3.52 -3.89 15.43
C GLY A 67 -3.59 -2.86 14.30
N TYR A 68 -4.56 -1.96 14.39
CA TYR A 68 -4.76 -0.88 13.45
C TYR A 68 -5.12 0.42 14.17
N VAL A 69 -4.53 1.54 13.78
CA VAL A 69 -4.80 2.85 14.35
C VAL A 69 -6.08 3.41 13.72
N ARG A 70 -7.17 3.43 14.49
CA ARG A 70 -8.45 3.98 14.04
C ARG A 70 -8.44 5.51 14.03
N GLN A 71 -9.22 6.10 13.14
CA GLN A 71 -9.36 7.55 13.02
C GLN A 71 -10.20 8.17 14.15
N HIS A 72 -11.18 7.45 14.69
CA HIS A 72 -11.97 7.90 15.84
C HIS A 72 -11.22 7.65 17.13
N LEU A 73 -11.03 8.74 17.87
CA LEU A 73 -10.27 8.78 19.13
C LEU A 73 -11.26 8.93 20.28
N GLU A 74 -11.44 7.87 21.04
CA GLU A 74 -12.20 7.88 22.28
C GLU A 74 -11.27 7.50 23.41
N PHE A 75 -11.21 8.36 24.41
CA PHE A 75 -10.40 8.17 25.61
C PHE A 75 -11.30 8.14 26.85
N THR A 76 -11.17 7.09 27.63
CA THR A 76 -12.05 6.83 28.78
C THR A 76 -11.34 6.93 30.11
N ARG A 77 -10.01 7.04 30.11
CA ARG A 77 -9.20 7.02 31.32
C ARG A 77 -8.74 8.44 31.74
N PRO A 78 -8.46 8.66 33.03
CA PRO A 78 -8.17 9.99 33.54
C PRO A 78 -6.79 10.52 33.12
N SER A 79 -5.86 9.67 32.68
CA SER A 79 -4.53 10.11 32.26
C SER A 79 -4.06 9.37 31.01
N VAL A 80 -3.09 9.98 30.31
CA VAL A 80 -2.42 9.40 29.11
C VAL A 80 -1.85 8.02 29.44
N LEU A 81 -1.17 7.85 30.59
CA LEU A 81 -0.62 6.56 30.98
C LEU A 81 -1.71 5.53 31.25
N ALA A 82 -2.74 5.90 32.01
CA ALA A 82 -3.86 5.01 32.30
C ALA A 82 -4.59 4.59 31.03
N GLU A 83 -4.73 5.48 30.05
CA GLU A 83 -5.30 5.16 28.76
C GLU A 83 -4.39 4.22 27.94
N ALA A 84 -3.08 4.47 27.91
CA ALA A 84 -2.11 3.65 27.19
C ALA A 84 -2.05 2.21 27.75
N ILE A 85 -2.12 2.04 29.07
CA ILE A 85 -2.11 0.74 29.75
C ILE A 85 -3.28 -0.14 29.31
N THR A 86 -4.41 0.44 28.89
CA THR A 86 -5.53 -0.36 28.34
C THR A 86 -5.14 -1.16 27.09
N GLY A 87 -4.06 -0.82 26.44
CA GLY A 87 -3.49 -1.57 25.31
C GLY A 87 -2.70 -2.81 25.74
N LEU A 88 -2.31 -2.95 27.00
CA LEU A 88 -1.53 -4.10 27.47
C LEU A 88 -2.34 -5.40 27.34
N PRO A 89 -1.69 -6.49 26.89
CA PRO A 89 -2.30 -7.82 26.97
C PRO A 89 -2.65 -8.19 28.43
N ALA A 90 -3.74 -8.92 28.64
CA ALA A 90 -4.22 -9.24 29.99
C ALA A 90 -3.18 -9.94 30.89
N HIS A 91 -2.30 -10.74 30.28
CA HIS A 91 -1.21 -11.44 31.00
C HIS A 91 0.01 -10.54 31.32
N GLU A 92 0.01 -9.28 30.86
CA GLU A 92 1.08 -8.30 31.06
C GLU A 92 0.55 -7.01 31.69
N SER A 93 -0.62 -7.04 32.32
CA SER A 93 -1.28 -5.88 32.94
C SER A 93 -0.38 -5.10 33.90
N ASP A 94 0.58 -5.76 34.55
CA ASP A 94 1.49 -5.16 35.50
C ASP A 94 2.73 -4.52 34.89
N GLN A 95 2.92 -4.68 33.56
CA GLN A 95 4.11 -4.18 32.86
C GLN A 95 3.95 -2.74 32.37
N HIS A 96 3.56 -1.82 33.26
CA HIS A 96 3.33 -0.40 32.96
C HIS A 96 4.54 0.27 32.31
N TRP A 97 5.75 -0.16 32.65
CA TRP A 97 7.00 0.34 32.05
C TRP A 97 7.06 0.20 30.51
N LYS A 98 6.35 -0.78 29.93
CA LYS A 98 6.24 -0.91 28.47
C LYS A 98 5.49 0.26 27.88
N ALA A 99 4.37 0.65 28.52
CA ALA A 99 3.57 1.80 28.11
C ALA A 99 4.36 3.09 28.24
N GLU A 100 5.03 3.31 29.38
CA GLU A 100 5.87 4.48 29.60
C GLU A 100 6.99 4.61 28.58
N ARG A 101 7.67 3.51 28.26
CA ARG A 101 8.74 3.49 27.25
C ARG A 101 8.23 3.87 25.85
N ILE A 102 7.06 3.37 25.45
CA ILE A 102 6.48 3.67 24.15
C ILE A 102 5.98 5.10 24.11
N LEU A 103 5.31 5.57 25.14
CA LEU A 103 4.87 6.96 25.27
C LEU A 103 6.03 7.95 25.21
N ALA A 104 7.11 7.68 25.98
CA ALA A 104 8.31 8.51 25.94
C ALA A 104 8.94 8.55 24.54
N GLY A 105 8.98 7.41 23.85
CA GLY A 105 9.45 7.32 22.45
C GLY A 105 8.60 8.11 21.47
N LEU A 106 7.31 8.29 21.75
CA LEU A 106 6.38 9.09 20.96
C LEU A 106 6.30 10.56 21.40
N GLY A 107 7.18 10.98 22.32
CA GLY A 107 7.35 12.37 22.69
C GLY A 107 6.51 12.83 23.88
N PHE A 108 5.96 11.91 24.69
CA PHE A 108 5.32 12.26 25.97
C PHE A 108 6.36 12.33 27.08
N SER A 109 6.39 13.46 27.80
CA SER A 109 7.19 13.58 29.00
C SER A 109 6.54 12.81 30.18
N PRO A 110 7.29 12.50 31.26
CA PRO A 110 6.70 11.89 32.44
C PRO A 110 5.55 12.71 33.06
N GLN A 111 5.59 14.04 32.93
CA GLN A 111 4.53 14.93 33.37
C GLN A 111 3.28 14.81 32.47
N ASP A 112 3.47 14.73 31.17
CA ASP A 112 2.38 14.55 30.21
C ASP A 112 1.62 13.24 30.41
N MET A 113 2.32 12.19 30.84
CA MET A 113 1.72 10.86 31.07
C MET A 113 0.68 10.87 32.19
N GLN A 114 0.75 11.85 33.11
CA GLN A 114 -0.20 11.99 34.22
C GLN A 114 -1.40 12.89 33.87
N ARG A 115 -1.36 13.59 32.76
CA ARG A 115 -2.41 14.54 32.35
C ARG A 115 -3.54 13.82 31.56
N PRO A 116 -4.76 14.38 31.58
CA PRO A 116 -5.88 13.86 30.81
C PRO A 116 -5.61 13.92 29.29
N PRO A 117 -5.97 12.87 28.51
CA PRO A 117 -5.82 12.88 27.06
C PRO A 117 -6.52 14.04 26.36
N ALA A 118 -7.63 14.51 26.89
CA ALA A 118 -8.43 15.61 26.32
C ALA A 118 -7.69 16.98 26.32
N GLU A 119 -6.68 17.16 27.15
CA GLU A 119 -5.89 18.39 27.20
C GLU A 119 -4.87 18.51 26.06
N PHE A 120 -4.63 17.43 25.33
CA PHE A 120 -3.64 17.39 24.28
C PHE A 120 -4.24 17.72 22.91
N SER A 121 -3.38 18.28 22.03
CA SER A 121 -3.75 18.50 20.64
C SER A 121 -4.10 17.19 19.94
N GLY A 122 -4.89 17.27 18.85
CA GLY A 122 -5.26 16.10 18.05
C GLY A 122 -4.06 15.25 17.63
N GLY A 123 -2.92 15.87 17.32
CA GLY A 123 -1.70 15.15 16.97
C GLY A 123 -1.17 14.27 18.10
N TYR A 124 -1.15 14.77 19.33
CA TYR A 124 -0.78 13.98 20.51
C TYR A 124 -1.79 12.88 20.83
N GLN A 125 -3.07 13.13 20.61
CA GLN A 125 -4.11 12.11 20.75
C GLN A 125 -3.92 10.96 19.76
N VAL A 126 -3.56 11.27 18.51
CA VAL A 126 -3.20 10.23 17.50
C VAL A 126 -1.95 9.45 17.96
N ARG A 127 -0.91 10.12 18.51
CA ARG A 127 0.26 9.44 19.09
C ARG A 127 -0.12 8.51 20.23
N LEU A 128 -1.04 8.91 21.12
CA LEU A 128 -1.54 8.05 22.19
C LEU A 128 -2.27 6.81 21.65
N ASN A 129 -3.10 6.98 20.63
CA ASN A 129 -3.76 5.84 20.00
C ASN A 129 -2.76 4.89 19.32
N LEU A 130 -1.73 5.43 18.66
CA LEU A 130 -0.62 4.65 18.13
C LEU A 130 0.10 3.90 19.27
N ALA A 131 0.37 4.55 20.41
CA ALA A 131 0.96 3.89 21.58
C ALA A 131 0.14 2.68 22.02
N LYS A 132 -1.19 2.82 22.18
CA LYS A 132 -2.09 1.71 22.55
C LYS A 132 -1.97 0.52 21.61
N VAL A 133 -1.92 0.77 20.28
CA VAL A 133 -1.77 -0.29 19.30
C VAL A 133 -0.40 -0.97 19.38
N LEU A 134 0.69 -0.21 19.56
CA LEU A 134 2.03 -0.77 19.72
C LEU A 134 2.17 -1.59 21.02
N ILE A 135 1.56 -1.13 22.10
CA ILE A 135 1.55 -1.80 23.42
C ILE A 135 0.78 -3.13 23.35
N SER A 136 -0.28 -3.21 22.54
CA SER A 136 -1.10 -4.43 22.43
C SER A 136 -0.37 -5.61 21.77
N GLU A 137 0.81 -5.37 21.23
CA GLU A 137 1.64 -6.38 20.58
C GLU A 137 0.85 -7.33 19.64
N PRO A 138 0.18 -6.81 18.60
CA PRO A 138 -0.63 -7.62 17.69
C PRO A 138 0.25 -8.55 16.84
N ASP A 139 -0.36 -9.59 16.27
CA ASP A 139 0.33 -10.49 15.34
C ASP A 139 0.63 -9.82 14.01
N LEU A 140 -0.28 -8.95 13.53
CA LEU A 140 -0.06 -8.04 12.41
C LEU A 140 -0.30 -6.61 12.85
N LEU A 141 0.68 -5.75 12.65
CA LEU A 141 0.59 -4.32 12.84
C LEU A 141 0.31 -3.64 11.50
N LEU A 142 -0.83 -2.94 11.39
CA LEU A 142 -1.18 -2.13 10.23
C LEU A 142 -0.98 -0.65 10.58
N LEU A 143 -0.11 0.02 9.84
CA LEU A 143 0.16 1.45 9.99
C LEU A 143 -0.15 2.20 8.70
N ASP A 144 -1.08 3.16 8.78
CA ASP A 144 -1.43 4.06 7.67
C ASP A 144 -0.94 5.47 8.01
N GLU A 145 0.07 5.94 7.27
CA GLU A 145 0.70 7.25 7.44
C GLU A 145 1.13 7.56 8.89
N PRO A 146 1.88 6.68 9.57
CA PRO A 146 2.18 6.85 11.00
C PRO A 146 3.05 8.06 11.30
N THR A 147 3.71 8.65 10.31
CA THR A 147 4.62 9.79 10.46
C THR A 147 3.93 11.14 10.48
N ASN A 148 2.66 11.24 10.05
CA ASN A 148 1.97 12.52 9.83
C ASN A 148 1.87 13.43 11.08
N TYR A 149 1.95 12.87 12.28
CA TYR A 149 1.80 13.62 13.53
C TYR A 149 3.03 13.50 14.44
N LEU A 150 4.15 13.00 13.91
CA LEU A 150 5.37 12.78 14.64
C LEU A 150 6.42 13.86 14.34
N ASP A 151 7.12 14.31 15.36
CA ASP A 151 8.33 15.09 15.18
C ASP A 151 9.51 14.19 14.76
N ILE A 152 10.61 14.80 14.35
CA ILE A 152 11.77 14.09 13.82
C ILE A 152 12.40 13.12 14.83
N THR A 153 12.31 13.44 16.13
CA THR A 153 12.83 12.60 17.21
C THR A 153 11.98 11.34 17.35
N SER A 154 10.67 11.51 17.38
CA SER A 154 9.69 10.42 17.43
C SER A 154 9.75 9.55 16.16
N ILE A 155 9.97 10.15 14.96
CA ILE A 155 10.18 9.40 13.73
C ILE A 155 11.43 8.52 13.82
N ARG A 156 12.56 9.04 14.31
CA ARG A 156 13.78 8.25 14.52
C ARG A 156 13.60 7.13 15.53
N TRP A 157 12.82 7.37 16.56
CA TRP A 157 12.52 6.36 17.57
C TRP A 157 11.63 5.24 16.97
N ILE A 158 10.54 5.59 16.27
CA ILE A 158 9.62 4.59 15.71
C ILE A 158 10.29 3.74 14.63
N ILE A 159 11.20 4.30 13.83
CA ILE A 159 12.02 3.50 12.89
C ILE A 159 12.78 2.41 13.64
N LYS A 160 13.49 2.78 14.72
CA LYS A 160 14.26 1.81 15.53
C LYS A 160 13.35 0.77 16.16
N PHE A 161 12.17 1.20 16.63
CA PHE A 161 11.16 0.34 17.25
C PHE A 161 10.62 -0.68 16.23
N LEU A 162 10.15 -0.21 15.06
CA LEU A 162 9.59 -1.06 14.01
C LEU A 162 10.62 -1.99 13.38
N ARG A 163 11.88 -1.58 13.26
CA ARG A 163 12.97 -2.47 12.83
C ARG A 163 13.15 -3.68 13.74
N ARG A 164 12.92 -3.51 15.04
CA ARG A 164 13.01 -4.57 16.05
C ARG A 164 11.69 -5.30 16.28
N TRP A 165 10.61 -4.85 15.61
CA TRP A 165 9.29 -5.48 15.74
C TRP A 165 9.36 -6.97 15.40
N PRO A 166 8.96 -7.87 16.34
CA PRO A 166 9.21 -9.30 16.16
C PRO A 166 8.15 -10.01 15.31
N ARG A 167 7.06 -9.31 14.94
CA ARG A 167 5.91 -9.88 14.25
C ARG A 167 5.71 -9.25 12.88
N GLU A 168 4.59 -9.53 12.23
CA GLU A 168 4.27 -8.98 10.91
C GLU A 168 3.93 -7.49 10.98
N LEU A 169 4.33 -6.76 9.95
CA LEU A 169 4.04 -5.35 9.76
C LEU A 169 3.59 -5.10 8.33
N LEU A 170 2.51 -4.34 8.14
CA LEU A 170 2.14 -3.77 6.85
C LEU A 170 2.03 -2.24 7.01
N LEU A 171 2.82 -1.51 6.24
CA LEU A 171 3.02 -0.07 6.35
C LEU A 171 2.58 0.63 5.07
N ILE A 172 1.73 1.62 5.18
CA ILE A 172 1.46 2.60 4.13
C ILE A 172 2.08 3.92 4.55
N THR A 173 2.89 4.51 3.68
CA THR A 173 3.38 5.88 3.85
C THR A 173 3.82 6.48 2.52
N HIS A 174 3.77 7.80 2.42
CA HIS A 174 4.32 8.56 1.31
C HIS A 174 5.83 8.86 1.50
N ASP A 175 6.34 8.75 2.72
CA ASP A 175 7.76 8.89 3.03
C ASP A 175 8.51 7.60 2.69
N ARG A 176 9.13 7.58 1.50
CA ARG A 176 9.93 6.44 1.04
C ARG A 176 11.15 6.21 1.92
N SER A 177 11.78 7.26 2.41
CA SER A 177 12.95 7.13 3.27
C SER A 177 12.61 6.46 4.60
N PHE A 178 11.46 6.78 5.18
CA PHE A 178 10.93 6.09 6.34
C PHE A 178 10.62 4.62 6.02
N MET A 179 9.91 4.36 4.92
CA MET A 179 9.51 3.01 4.50
C MET A 179 10.74 2.11 4.32
N ASP A 180 11.71 2.52 3.51
CA ASP A 180 12.89 1.72 3.15
C ASP A 180 13.81 1.42 4.33
N GLN A 181 13.74 2.24 5.39
CA GLN A 181 14.46 1.95 6.63
C GLN A 181 13.78 0.87 7.50
N VAL A 182 12.51 0.55 7.28
CA VAL A 182 11.72 -0.34 8.14
C VAL A 182 11.39 -1.66 7.46
N VAL A 183 11.06 -1.63 6.18
CA VAL A 183 10.49 -2.78 5.48
C VAL A 183 11.54 -3.74 4.94
N THR A 184 11.14 -4.99 4.78
CA THR A 184 11.93 -6.04 4.13
C THR A 184 11.40 -6.40 2.74
N HIS A 185 10.12 -6.10 2.51
CA HIS A 185 9.41 -6.38 1.28
C HIS A 185 8.53 -5.21 0.91
N VAL A 186 8.22 -5.09 -0.36
CA VAL A 186 7.25 -4.11 -0.88
C VAL A 186 6.13 -4.85 -1.62
N VAL A 187 4.88 -4.51 -1.29
CA VAL A 187 3.70 -4.87 -2.06
C VAL A 187 3.19 -3.63 -2.77
N GLY A 188 3.27 -3.61 -4.06
CA GLY A 188 2.73 -2.51 -4.82
C GLY A 188 1.42 -2.86 -5.50
N ILE A 189 0.47 -1.92 -5.42
CA ILE A 189 -0.81 -2.00 -6.14
C ILE A 189 -0.68 -1.15 -7.38
N HIS A 190 -0.62 -1.82 -8.53
CA HIS A 190 -0.47 -1.18 -9.83
C HIS A 190 -1.41 -1.84 -10.84
N ARG A 191 -2.13 -1.02 -11.62
CA ARG A 191 -3.10 -1.51 -12.64
C ARG A 191 -4.05 -2.59 -12.10
N ARG A 192 -4.61 -2.38 -10.88
CA ARG A 192 -5.56 -3.28 -10.22
C ARG A 192 -4.97 -4.63 -9.80
N LYS A 193 -3.67 -4.84 -9.96
CA LYS A 193 -2.94 -6.03 -9.55
C LYS A 193 -2.03 -5.71 -8.35
N ALA A 194 -1.76 -6.70 -7.53
CA ALA A 194 -0.77 -6.60 -6.47
C ALA A 194 0.46 -7.43 -6.83
N ARG A 195 1.63 -6.85 -6.59
CA ARG A 195 2.90 -7.55 -6.75
C ARG A 195 3.75 -7.36 -5.50
N LYS A 196 4.18 -8.46 -4.91
CA LYS A 196 5.10 -8.47 -3.77
C LYS A 196 6.51 -8.76 -4.27
N ILE A 197 7.46 -7.97 -3.78
CA ILE A 197 8.89 -8.20 -4.01
C ILE A 197 9.66 -8.12 -2.69
N GLU A 198 10.80 -8.77 -2.62
CA GLU A 198 11.77 -8.60 -1.55
C GLU A 198 12.72 -7.45 -1.91
N GLY A 199 12.87 -6.50 -0.99
CA GLY A 199 13.70 -5.31 -1.15
C GLY A 199 12.95 -4.03 -0.82
N ASP A 200 13.50 -2.91 -1.32
CA ASP A 200 13.04 -1.55 -1.09
C ASP A 200 12.10 -1.02 -2.18
N THR A 201 11.67 0.22 -2.02
CA THR A 201 10.79 0.89 -2.97
C THR A 201 11.45 1.15 -4.31
N ALA A 202 12.76 1.43 -4.35
CA ALA A 202 13.50 1.68 -5.60
C ALA A 202 13.46 0.42 -6.47
N LYS A 203 13.83 -0.73 -5.92
CA LYS A 203 13.79 -2.03 -6.61
C LYS A 203 12.39 -2.36 -7.14
N TYR A 204 11.34 -2.04 -6.36
CA TYR A 204 9.96 -2.24 -6.82
C TYR A 204 9.64 -1.41 -8.06
N TYR A 205 9.95 -0.10 -8.04
CA TYR A 205 9.65 0.77 -9.16
C TYR A 205 10.46 0.44 -10.41
N ASP A 206 11.72 0.04 -10.25
CA ASP A 206 12.57 -0.42 -11.36
C ASP A 206 11.97 -1.66 -12.04
N GLN A 207 11.49 -2.63 -11.26
CA GLN A 207 10.83 -3.80 -11.81
C GLN A 207 9.52 -3.46 -12.51
N VAL A 208 8.71 -2.55 -11.95
CA VAL A 208 7.47 -2.11 -12.61
C VAL A 208 7.79 -1.43 -13.94
N ALA A 209 8.80 -0.57 -13.99
CA ALA A 209 9.22 0.10 -15.22
C ALA A 209 9.67 -0.90 -16.30
N GLN A 210 10.48 -1.89 -15.92
CA GLN A 210 10.92 -2.96 -16.84
C GLN A 210 9.73 -3.79 -17.36
N ASP A 211 8.79 -4.16 -16.50
CA ASP A 211 7.61 -4.92 -16.90
C ASP A 211 6.73 -4.11 -17.87
N GLU A 212 6.56 -2.81 -17.66
CA GLU A 212 5.82 -1.93 -18.57
C GLU A 212 6.52 -1.79 -19.92
N GLU A 213 7.84 -1.67 -19.94
CA GLU A 213 8.62 -1.63 -21.18
C GLU A 213 8.48 -2.94 -21.97
N ILE A 214 8.60 -4.10 -21.31
CA ILE A 214 8.44 -5.42 -21.93
C ILE A 214 7.01 -5.58 -22.48
N TYR A 215 6.00 -5.18 -21.69
CA TYR A 215 4.61 -5.25 -22.13
C TYR A 215 4.38 -4.41 -23.39
N GLU A 216 4.87 -3.16 -23.41
CA GLU A 216 4.66 -2.25 -24.53
C GLU A 216 5.40 -2.73 -25.79
N LYS A 217 6.64 -3.23 -25.66
CA LYS A 217 7.37 -3.87 -26.76
C LYS A 217 6.59 -5.08 -27.31
N THR A 218 6.06 -5.93 -26.44
CA THR A 218 5.30 -7.11 -26.84
C THR A 218 4.00 -6.70 -27.54
N ARG A 219 3.28 -5.70 -27.02
CA ARG A 219 2.07 -5.15 -27.63
C ARG A 219 2.33 -4.61 -29.04
N GLN A 220 3.41 -3.81 -29.19
CA GLN A 220 3.79 -3.26 -30.50
C GLN A 220 4.14 -4.36 -31.51
N ASN A 221 4.85 -5.41 -31.08
CA ASN A 221 5.18 -6.54 -31.94
C ASN A 221 3.93 -7.33 -32.36
N ASP A 222 3.01 -7.58 -31.40
CA ASP A 222 1.74 -8.24 -31.67
C ASP A 222 0.87 -7.41 -32.64
N GLU A 223 0.85 -6.08 -32.51
CA GLU A 223 0.13 -5.17 -33.38
C GLU A 223 0.72 -5.16 -34.81
N ARG A 224 2.06 -5.12 -34.93
CA ARG A 224 2.74 -5.24 -36.25
C ARG A 224 2.40 -6.56 -36.92
N ARG A 225 2.54 -7.67 -36.22
CA ARG A 225 2.24 -9.01 -36.72
C ARG A 225 0.77 -9.13 -37.14
N ARG A 226 -0.15 -8.55 -36.39
CA ARG A 226 -1.57 -8.50 -36.72
C ARG A 226 -1.79 -7.75 -38.06
N LYS A 227 -1.23 -6.54 -38.19
CA LYS A 227 -1.31 -5.74 -39.42
C LYS A 227 -0.75 -6.49 -40.63
N GLU A 228 0.38 -7.19 -40.48
CA GLU A 228 0.96 -8.02 -41.56
C GLU A 228 0.02 -9.14 -42.00
N ILE A 229 -0.60 -9.83 -41.01
CA ILE A 229 -1.57 -10.89 -41.31
C ILE A 229 -2.82 -10.32 -42.00
N GLU A 230 -3.35 -9.19 -41.54
CA GLU A 230 -4.50 -8.51 -42.15
C GLU A 230 -4.20 -8.07 -43.60
N LEU A 231 -3.03 -7.50 -43.85
CA LEU A 231 -2.55 -7.14 -45.17
C LEU A 231 -2.40 -8.37 -46.10
N PHE A 232 -1.87 -9.46 -45.55
CA PHE A 232 -1.80 -10.72 -46.31
C PHE A 232 -3.18 -11.24 -46.71
N ILE A 233 -4.11 -11.28 -45.76
CA ILE A 233 -5.49 -11.71 -45.97
C ILE A 233 -6.16 -10.83 -47.03
N SER A 234 -6.07 -9.51 -46.93
CA SER A 234 -6.69 -8.57 -47.88
C SER A 234 -6.14 -8.74 -49.31
N ARG A 235 -4.81 -8.91 -49.43
CA ARG A 235 -4.13 -9.06 -50.74
C ARG A 235 -4.44 -10.38 -51.45
N PHE A 236 -4.63 -11.47 -50.70
CA PHE A 236 -4.73 -12.81 -51.25
C PHE A 236 -6.10 -13.48 -51.08
N ARG A 237 -7.09 -12.81 -50.47
CA ARG A 237 -8.44 -13.35 -50.22
C ARG A 237 -9.14 -13.87 -51.49
N ALA A 238 -8.93 -13.22 -52.64
CA ALA A 238 -9.58 -13.57 -53.89
C ALA A 238 -8.86 -14.66 -54.71
N LYS A 239 -7.66 -15.11 -54.28
CA LYS A 239 -6.86 -16.10 -55.03
C LYS A 239 -7.15 -17.51 -54.56
N ALA A 240 -7.94 -18.29 -55.34
CA ALA A 240 -8.31 -19.67 -55.00
C ALA A 240 -7.13 -20.58 -54.63
N ARG A 241 -5.98 -20.45 -55.33
CA ARG A 241 -4.76 -21.22 -55.06
C ARG A 241 -4.19 -21.01 -53.62
N LEU A 242 -4.50 -19.90 -52.97
CA LEU A 242 -4.00 -19.53 -51.63
C LEU A 242 -5.06 -19.64 -50.54
N ALA A 243 -6.24 -20.16 -50.87
CA ALA A 243 -7.39 -20.23 -49.96
C ALA A 243 -7.04 -20.89 -48.58
N ASN A 244 -6.33 -22.02 -48.62
CA ASN A 244 -5.92 -22.73 -47.40
C ASN A 244 -4.95 -21.90 -46.51
N MET A 245 -4.03 -21.15 -47.13
CA MET A 245 -3.10 -20.27 -46.45
C MET A 245 -3.83 -19.07 -45.82
N VAL A 246 -4.78 -18.48 -46.57
CA VAL A 246 -5.61 -17.39 -46.07
C VAL A 246 -6.47 -17.87 -44.88
N GLN A 247 -7.11 -19.03 -44.96
CA GLN A 247 -7.88 -19.64 -43.87
C GLN A 247 -7.02 -19.89 -42.62
N SER A 248 -5.80 -20.40 -42.79
CA SER A 248 -4.85 -20.59 -41.71
C SER A 248 -4.50 -19.27 -41.04
N ARG A 249 -4.27 -18.19 -41.79
CA ARG A 249 -3.97 -16.85 -41.29
C ARG A 249 -5.16 -16.23 -40.55
N ILE A 250 -6.40 -16.43 -41.05
CA ILE A 250 -7.63 -16.00 -40.38
C ILE A 250 -7.76 -16.70 -39.03
N LYS A 251 -7.51 -18.02 -38.95
CA LYS A 251 -7.51 -18.76 -37.66
C LYS A 251 -6.42 -18.25 -36.70
N THR A 252 -5.26 -17.87 -37.23
CA THR A 252 -4.20 -17.28 -36.41
C THR A 252 -4.65 -15.91 -35.86
N LEU A 253 -5.22 -15.07 -36.71
CA LEU A 253 -5.73 -13.74 -36.32
C LEU A 253 -6.83 -13.83 -35.28
N SER A 254 -7.78 -14.78 -35.41
CA SER A 254 -8.85 -14.97 -34.42
C SER A 254 -8.36 -15.47 -33.05
N LYS A 255 -7.20 -16.15 -33.00
CA LYS A 255 -6.56 -16.59 -31.75
C LYS A 255 -5.67 -15.51 -31.13
N MET A 256 -5.26 -14.50 -31.90
CA MET A 256 -4.49 -13.37 -31.36
C MET A 256 -5.42 -12.43 -30.58
N GLY A 257 -5.33 -12.47 -29.26
CA GLY A 257 -6.01 -11.49 -28.40
C GLY A 257 -5.52 -10.07 -28.68
N THR A 258 -6.38 -9.08 -28.48
CA THR A 258 -5.97 -7.67 -28.46
C THR A 258 -5.42 -7.34 -27.08
N LYS A 259 -4.18 -6.83 -27.03
CA LYS A 259 -3.62 -6.22 -25.82
C LYS A 259 -3.95 -4.73 -25.83
N ASP A 260 -4.62 -4.26 -24.78
CA ASP A 260 -4.94 -2.85 -24.66
C ASP A 260 -3.66 -2.02 -24.50
N ARG A 261 -3.68 -0.82 -25.09
CA ARG A 261 -2.61 0.15 -24.86
C ARG A 261 -2.58 0.49 -23.38
N LEU A 262 -1.38 0.53 -22.77
CA LEU A 262 -1.23 1.01 -21.41
C LEU A 262 -1.74 2.45 -21.36
N GLU A 263 -2.72 2.72 -20.51
CA GLU A 263 -3.17 4.10 -20.25
C GLU A 263 -1.96 4.92 -19.82
N ALA A 264 -1.72 6.02 -20.52
CA ALA A 264 -0.69 6.97 -20.13
C ALA A 264 -1.01 7.49 -18.74
N ILE A 265 -0.08 7.28 -17.82
CA ILE A 265 -0.17 7.83 -16.48
C ILE A 265 0.06 9.34 -16.61
N ARG A 266 -1.01 10.14 -16.59
CA ARG A 266 -0.88 11.59 -16.63
C ARG A 266 -0.11 12.05 -15.39
N SER A 267 1.10 12.53 -15.56
CA SER A 267 1.79 13.36 -14.58
C SER A 267 1.16 14.76 -14.62
N LEU A 268 0.88 15.32 -13.45
CA LEU A 268 0.51 16.73 -13.37
C LEU A 268 1.82 17.53 -13.44
N ASP A 269 2.16 18.02 -14.64
CA ASP A 269 3.24 18.97 -14.80
C ASP A 269 2.69 20.39 -14.55
N PHE A 270 3.10 20.97 -13.45
CA PHE A 270 2.85 22.38 -13.17
C PHE A 270 3.99 23.20 -13.75
N ALA A 271 3.74 23.88 -14.86
CA ALA A 271 4.63 24.92 -15.35
C ALA A 271 4.17 26.26 -14.76
N PHE A 272 4.98 26.83 -13.88
CA PHE A 272 4.79 28.21 -13.47
C PHE A 272 5.25 29.11 -14.63
N ARG A 273 4.37 29.98 -15.11
CA ARG A 273 4.78 31.03 -16.03
C ARG A 273 5.63 32.02 -15.24
N ASP A 274 6.88 32.10 -15.60
CA ASP A 274 7.80 33.09 -15.02
C ASP A 274 7.33 34.48 -15.44
N HIS A 275 6.83 35.26 -14.48
CA HIS A 275 6.51 36.66 -14.69
C HIS A 275 7.59 37.50 -14.04
N PRO A 276 8.27 38.35 -14.79
CA PRO A 276 9.30 39.20 -14.21
C PRO A 276 8.70 40.09 -13.11
N TYR A 277 9.28 40.00 -11.93
CA TYR A 277 8.91 40.81 -10.79
C TYR A 277 9.17 42.30 -11.11
N ARG A 278 8.11 43.13 -11.14
CA ARG A 278 8.20 44.57 -11.44
C ARG A 278 8.37 45.44 -10.18
N GLY A 279 8.52 44.88 -9.02
CA GLY A 279 8.70 45.58 -7.75
C GLY A 279 10.16 45.96 -7.49
N ARG A 280 10.39 47.14 -6.86
CA ARG A 280 11.74 47.62 -6.51
C ARG A 280 12.34 46.97 -5.26
N GLN A 281 11.58 46.26 -4.44
CA GLN A 281 12.03 45.56 -3.23
C GLN A 281 11.25 44.30 -3.00
N MET A 282 11.93 43.16 -2.71
CA MET A 282 11.34 42.02 -2.01
C MET A 282 11.48 42.29 -0.50
N MET A 283 10.38 42.34 0.24
CA MET A 283 10.43 42.28 1.69
C MET A 283 10.51 40.82 2.13
#